data_5244e97ca11b029042eb3757d0683d95
#
_entry.id   5244e97ca11b029042eb3757d0683d95
#
_cell.length_a   1.000
_cell.length_b   1.000
_cell.length_c   1.000
_cell.angle_alpha   90.00
_cell.angle_beta   90.00
_cell.angle_gamma   90.00
#
_symmetry.space_group_name_H-M   'P 1'
#
loop_
_entity.id
_entity.type
_entity.pdbx_description
1 polymer ?
#
loop_
_entity_poly.entity_id
_entity_poly.type
_entity_poly.pdbx_seq_one_letter_code
_entity_poly.pdbx_strand_id
1 'polypeptide(L)'
;CGLEAAAQEIRDLLPQILEAANPDTLRGLEGVAASAYFGVFDHLLLNRKEDFFFHGRNRRPPLDRVNAMLSFAYSLLAHDCASALESVGLDAYVGFMHRDRPGRQSLALDLMEELRPCMADRFVLTLVNNRMLRPEDFQM
;
A
#
# COMPACT_ATOMS: atom_id res chain seq x y z
N CYS A 1 16.41 16.22 2.58
CA CYS A 1 16.22 14.77 2.81
C CYS A 1 15.24 14.22 1.79
N GLY A 2 15.48 13.03 1.26
CA GLY A 2 14.59 12.42 0.24
C GLY A 2 13.16 12.26 0.71
N LEU A 3 12.95 11.96 2.00
CA LEU A 3 11.63 11.85 2.61
C LEU A 3 10.84 13.18 2.60
N GLU A 4 11.50 14.30 2.87
CA GLU A 4 10.86 15.61 2.84
C GLU A 4 10.47 16.03 1.43
N ALA A 5 11.34 15.74 0.45
CA ALA A 5 11.05 16.02 -0.95
C ALA A 5 9.85 15.20 -1.45
N ALA A 6 9.80 13.91 -1.16
CA ALA A 6 8.66 13.05 -1.50
C ALA A 6 7.37 13.49 -0.79
N ALA A 7 7.45 13.88 0.49
CA ALA A 7 6.30 14.39 1.23
C ALA A 7 5.80 15.73 0.65
N GLN A 8 6.68 16.58 0.14
CA GLN A 8 6.30 17.81 -0.53
C GLN A 8 5.67 17.53 -1.89
N GLU A 9 6.26 16.66 -2.69
CA GLU A 9 5.71 16.22 -3.98
C GLU A 9 4.29 15.69 -3.82
N ILE A 10 4.03 14.83 -2.83
CA ILE A 10 2.68 14.31 -2.56
C ILE A 10 1.73 15.45 -2.14
N ARG A 11 2.18 16.40 -1.32
CA ARG A 11 1.35 17.56 -0.95
C ARG A 11 0.97 18.42 -2.13
N ASP A 12 1.88 18.61 -3.07
CA ASP A 12 1.67 19.43 -4.26
C ASP A 12 0.65 18.79 -5.25
N LEU A 13 0.33 17.51 -5.08
CA LEU A 13 -0.75 16.85 -5.81
C LEU A 13 -2.14 17.13 -5.24
N LEU A 14 -2.28 17.53 -3.97
CA LEU A 14 -3.58 17.72 -3.32
C LEU A 14 -4.53 18.67 -4.05
N PRO A 15 -4.11 19.86 -4.54
CA PRO A 15 -4.98 20.72 -5.33
C PRO A 15 -5.49 20.04 -6.60
N GLN A 16 -4.62 19.31 -7.30
CA GLN A 16 -4.96 18.59 -8.53
C GLN A 16 -5.95 17.45 -8.27
N ILE A 17 -5.82 16.77 -7.11
CA ILE A 17 -6.76 15.73 -6.67
C ILE A 17 -8.15 16.32 -6.43
N LEU A 18 -8.24 17.49 -5.77
CA LEU A 18 -9.49 18.15 -5.49
C LEU A 18 -10.19 18.67 -6.76
N GLU A 19 -9.43 19.01 -7.79
CA GLU A 19 -9.91 19.49 -9.10
C GLU A 19 -10.14 18.36 -10.10
N ALA A 20 -9.81 17.12 -9.76
CA ALA A 20 -9.92 15.98 -10.69
C ALA A 20 -11.37 15.72 -11.11
N ALA A 21 -11.65 15.93 -12.40
CA ALA A 21 -13.01 15.86 -12.95
C ALA A 21 -13.50 14.42 -13.23
N ASN A 22 -12.59 13.44 -13.20
CA ASN A 22 -12.94 12.05 -13.53
C ASN A 22 -12.02 11.04 -12.80
N PRO A 23 -12.50 9.80 -12.64
CA PRO A 23 -11.75 8.74 -11.94
C PRO A 23 -10.42 8.34 -12.61
N ASP A 24 -10.28 8.50 -13.92
CA ASP A 24 -9.03 8.14 -14.62
C ASP A 24 -7.91 9.14 -14.30
N THR A 25 -8.23 10.45 -14.23
CA THR A 25 -7.30 11.48 -13.75
C THR A 25 -6.88 11.22 -12.31
N LEU A 26 -7.85 10.89 -11.46
CA LEU A 26 -7.59 10.62 -10.04
C LEU A 26 -6.67 9.39 -9.85
N ARG A 27 -6.91 8.32 -10.62
CA ARG A 27 -6.01 7.13 -10.64
C ARG A 27 -4.59 7.47 -11.12
N GLY A 28 -4.47 8.39 -12.08
CA GLY A 28 -3.16 8.88 -12.54
C GLY A 28 -2.40 9.59 -11.42
N LEU A 29 -3.06 10.50 -10.70
CA LEU A 29 -2.48 11.23 -9.56
C LEU A 29 -2.13 10.30 -8.40
N GLU A 30 -2.98 9.31 -8.10
CA GLU A 30 -2.67 8.24 -7.13
C GLU A 30 -1.39 7.48 -7.52
N GLY A 31 -1.24 7.14 -8.79
CA GLY A 31 -0.04 6.48 -9.30
C GLY A 31 1.24 7.31 -9.11
N VAL A 32 1.17 8.63 -9.34
CA VAL A 32 2.29 9.56 -9.08
C VAL A 32 2.61 9.60 -7.59
N ALA A 33 1.61 9.77 -6.73
CA ALA A 33 1.79 9.78 -5.28
C ALA A 33 2.39 8.46 -4.76
N ALA A 34 1.90 7.32 -5.26
CA ALA A 34 2.42 6.01 -4.91
C ALA A 34 3.88 5.83 -5.36
N SER A 35 4.25 6.34 -6.54
CA SER A 35 5.63 6.31 -7.03
C SER A 35 6.57 7.12 -6.15
N ALA A 36 6.19 8.35 -5.77
CA ALA A 36 6.95 9.19 -4.85
C ALA A 36 7.12 8.53 -3.48
N TYR A 37 6.03 7.96 -2.93
CA TYR A 37 6.04 7.27 -1.64
C TYR A 37 6.94 6.04 -1.63
N PHE A 38 6.73 5.12 -2.57
CA PHE A 38 7.54 3.90 -2.63
C PHE A 38 8.97 4.14 -3.09
N GLY A 39 9.25 5.24 -3.80
CA GLY A 39 10.60 5.65 -4.18
C GLY A 39 11.50 5.97 -2.97
N VAL A 40 10.91 6.34 -1.84
CA VAL A 40 11.65 6.66 -0.60
C VAL A 40 11.39 5.66 0.53
N PHE A 41 10.61 4.62 0.29
CA PHE A 41 10.18 3.66 1.31
C PHE A 41 11.34 2.98 2.03
N ASP A 42 12.44 2.69 1.31
CA ASP A 42 13.65 2.10 1.92
C ASP A 42 14.27 2.97 3.01
N HIS A 43 14.11 4.29 2.94
CA HIS A 43 14.60 5.19 3.98
C HIS A 43 13.84 5.06 5.31
N LEU A 44 12.65 4.45 5.29
CA LEU A 44 11.85 4.17 6.49
C LEU A 44 12.27 2.87 7.19
N LEU A 45 13.07 2.04 6.52
CA LEU A 45 13.68 0.84 7.09
C LEU A 45 14.95 1.26 7.83
N LEU A 46 14.93 1.23 9.14
CA LEU A 46 15.99 1.77 9.99
C LEU A 46 16.96 0.68 10.49
N ASN A 47 16.55 -0.60 10.41
CA ASN A 47 17.31 -1.72 10.94
C ASN A 47 17.45 -2.85 9.92
N ARG A 48 18.56 -3.59 10.03
CA ARG A 48 18.84 -4.82 9.25
C ARG A 48 18.68 -4.65 7.74
N LYS A 49 19.18 -3.57 7.18
CA LYS A 49 19.08 -3.28 5.74
C LYS A 49 19.74 -4.33 4.85
N GLU A 50 20.68 -5.10 5.36
CA GLU A 50 21.28 -6.24 4.69
C GLU A 50 20.30 -7.39 4.45
N ASP A 51 19.31 -7.54 5.34
CA ASP A 51 18.29 -8.60 5.27
C ASP A 51 16.93 -8.09 4.78
N PHE A 52 16.60 -6.84 5.13
CA PHE A 52 15.33 -6.18 4.86
C PHE A 52 15.59 -4.88 4.09
N PHE A 53 15.59 -4.98 2.78
CA PHE A 53 15.76 -3.86 1.85
C PHE A 53 14.52 -3.72 0.96
N PHE A 54 14.38 -2.55 0.35
CA PHE A 54 13.27 -2.27 -0.54
C PHE A 54 13.76 -1.45 -1.74
N HIS A 55 13.81 -2.08 -2.92
CA HIS A 55 14.23 -1.43 -4.17
C HIS A 55 13.06 -0.93 -5.04
N GLY A 56 11.85 -1.11 -4.57
CA GLY A 56 10.64 -0.75 -5.27
C GLY A 56 9.53 -1.77 -5.05
N ARG A 57 8.28 -1.35 -5.31
CA ARG A 57 7.12 -2.21 -5.10
C ARG A 57 7.00 -3.27 -6.18
N ASN A 58 7.14 -4.54 -5.81
CA ASN A 58 6.84 -5.70 -6.66
C ASN A 58 5.85 -6.62 -5.93
N ARG A 59 4.96 -7.26 -6.70
CA ARG A 59 3.79 -7.95 -6.10
C ARG A 59 3.73 -9.44 -6.43
N ARG A 60 4.11 -9.83 -7.63
CA ARG A 60 3.91 -11.21 -8.11
C ARG A 60 5.04 -11.63 -9.07
N PRO A 61 5.99 -12.42 -8.56
CA PRO A 61 6.22 -12.76 -7.15
C PRO A 61 6.83 -11.58 -6.39
N PRO A 62 6.72 -11.52 -5.05
CA PRO A 62 7.52 -10.61 -4.25
C PRO A 62 8.99 -11.05 -4.32
N LEU A 63 9.90 -10.10 -4.63
CA LEU A 63 11.31 -10.39 -4.87
C LEU A 63 12.20 -10.17 -3.64
N ASP A 64 11.65 -9.63 -2.58
CA ASP A 64 12.32 -9.38 -1.32
C ASP A 64 11.37 -9.56 -0.14
N ARG A 65 11.93 -9.66 1.07
CA ARG A 65 11.17 -9.92 2.30
C ARG A 65 10.17 -8.80 2.63
N VAL A 66 10.55 -7.54 2.38
CA VAL A 66 9.67 -6.39 2.63
C VAL A 66 8.47 -6.42 1.70
N ASN A 67 8.67 -6.70 0.42
CA ASN A 67 7.57 -6.88 -0.54
C ASN A 67 6.69 -8.09 -0.22
N ALA A 68 7.26 -9.17 0.32
CA ALA A 68 6.50 -10.32 0.78
C ALA A 68 5.58 -9.94 1.96
N MET A 69 6.12 -9.25 2.97
CA MET A 69 5.35 -8.75 4.11
C MET A 69 4.25 -7.78 3.70
N LEU A 70 4.57 -6.80 2.84
CA LEU A 70 3.58 -5.85 2.35
C LEU A 70 2.46 -6.56 1.60
N SER A 71 2.80 -7.55 0.76
CA SER A 71 1.81 -8.32 0.00
C SER A 71 0.91 -9.14 0.92
N PHE A 72 1.48 -9.75 1.95
CA PHE A 72 0.73 -10.49 2.96
C PHE A 72 -0.18 -9.57 3.78
N ALA A 73 0.35 -8.46 4.32
CA ALA A 73 -0.42 -7.49 5.10
C ALA A 73 -1.58 -6.88 4.29
N TYR A 74 -1.34 -6.56 3.01
CA TYR A 74 -2.40 -6.07 2.11
C TYR A 74 -3.47 -7.12 1.83
N SER A 75 -3.10 -8.39 1.73
CA SER A 75 -4.07 -9.47 1.54
C SER A 75 -4.97 -9.64 2.76
N LEU A 76 -4.40 -9.57 3.96
CA LEU A 76 -5.17 -9.61 5.22
C LEU A 76 -6.08 -8.38 5.32
N LEU A 77 -5.55 -7.19 5.10
CA LEU A 77 -6.33 -5.95 5.18
C LEU A 77 -7.47 -5.92 4.17
N ALA A 78 -7.25 -6.38 2.92
CA ALA A 78 -8.30 -6.48 1.92
C ALA A 78 -9.41 -7.44 2.34
N HIS A 79 -9.06 -8.57 2.96
CA HIS A 79 -10.02 -9.54 3.48
C HIS A 79 -10.85 -8.95 4.64
N ASP A 80 -10.19 -8.25 5.56
CA ASP A 80 -10.87 -7.58 6.67
C ASP A 80 -11.81 -6.47 6.17
N CYS A 81 -11.37 -5.67 5.17
CA CYS A 81 -12.23 -4.68 4.53
C CYS A 81 -13.47 -5.31 3.88
N ALA A 82 -13.29 -6.43 3.15
CA ALA A 82 -14.42 -7.14 2.55
C ALA A 82 -15.41 -7.64 3.61
N SER A 83 -14.91 -8.27 4.67
CA SER A 83 -15.73 -8.76 5.78
C SER A 83 -16.48 -7.62 6.49
N ALA A 84 -15.82 -6.47 6.69
CA ALA A 84 -16.44 -5.30 7.30
C ALA A 84 -17.57 -4.74 6.42
N LEU A 85 -17.36 -4.62 5.10
CA LEU A 85 -18.39 -4.18 4.16
C LEU A 85 -19.60 -5.10 4.14
N GLU A 86 -19.35 -6.41 4.05
CA GLU A 86 -20.41 -7.41 4.06
C GLU A 86 -21.22 -7.40 5.38
N SER A 87 -20.55 -7.16 6.51
CA SER A 87 -21.21 -7.09 7.83
C SER A 87 -22.24 -5.97 7.95
N VAL A 88 -22.11 -4.91 7.17
CA VAL A 88 -23.04 -3.78 7.11
C VAL A 88 -23.96 -3.82 5.88
N GLY A 89 -23.96 -4.93 5.14
CA GLY A 89 -24.83 -5.15 3.98
C GLY A 89 -24.37 -4.47 2.68
N LEU A 90 -23.10 -4.08 2.57
CA LEU A 90 -22.53 -3.54 1.35
C LEU A 90 -21.91 -4.66 0.50
N ASP A 91 -22.03 -4.52 -0.83
CA ASP A 91 -21.38 -5.43 -1.77
C ASP A 91 -19.90 -5.06 -1.95
N ALA A 92 -19.00 -5.91 -1.46
CA ALA A 92 -17.57 -5.71 -1.56
C ALA A 92 -17.02 -5.67 -3.00
N TYR A 93 -17.81 -6.11 -4.00
CA TYR A 93 -17.37 -6.20 -5.40
C TYR A 93 -17.67 -4.94 -6.22
N VAL A 94 -18.58 -4.08 -5.80
CA VAL A 94 -18.97 -2.86 -6.53
C VAL A 94 -18.12 -1.67 -6.07
N GLY A 95 -17.03 -1.39 -6.80
CA GLY A 95 -16.08 -0.33 -6.48
C GLY A 95 -16.37 1.02 -7.13
N PHE A 96 -15.74 2.08 -6.62
CA PHE A 96 -15.78 3.44 -7.17
C PHE A 96 -14.51 3.76 -7.97
N MET A 97 -13.35 3.53 -7.39
CA MET A 97 -12.05 3.82 -7.99
C MET A 97 -11.50 2.64 -8.78
N HIS A 98 -11.59 1.45 -8.23
CA HIS A 98 -11.23 0.24 -8.93
C HIS A 98 -12.33 -0.17 -9.91
N ARG A 99 -11.93 -0.40 -11.18
CA ARG A 99 -12.86 -0.94 -12.20
C ARG A 99 -13.31 -2.33 -11.80
N ASP A 100 -14.59 -2.59 -11.95
CA ASP A 100 -15.15 -3.90 -11.69
C ASP A 100 -14.55 -4.95 -12.61
N ARG A 101 -14.18 -6.07 -12.03
CA ARG A 101 -13.70 -7.26 -12.73
C ARG A 101 -14.30 -8.49 -12.05
N PRO A 102 -14.69 -9.52 -12.80
CA PRO A 102 -15.20 -10.76 -12.20
C PRO A 102 -14.24 -11.31 -11.14
N GLY A 103 -14.77 -11.60 -9.94
CA GLY A 103 -14.01 -12.12 -8.80
C GLY A 103 -13.10 -11.12 -8.09
N ARG A 104 -13.18 -9.82 -8.41
CA ARG A 104 -12.40 -8.76 -7.74
C ARG A 104 -13.28 -7.96 -6.79
N GLN A 105 -12.91 -7.93 -5.52
CA GLN A 105 -13.59 -7.16 -4.48
C GLN A 105 -13.20 -5.67 -4.57
N SER A 106 -13.69 -4.98 -5.60
CA SER A 106 -13.27 -3.62 -5.97
C SER A 106 -13.54 -2.60 -4.87
N LEU A 107 -14.69 -2.67 -4.16
CA LEU A 107 -15.01 -1.77 -3.05
C LEU A 107 -14.11 -2.04 -1.82
N ALA A 108 -13.81 -3.30 -1.54
CA ALA A 108 -12.88 -3.64 -0.46
C ALA A 108 -11.48 -3.09 -0.74
N LEU A 109 -11.04 -3.10 -2.00
CA LEU A 109 -9.78 -2.48 -2.41
C LEU A 109 -9.81 -0.96 -2.28
N ASP A 110 -10.92 -0.31 -2.67
CA ASP A 110 -11.10 1.13 -2.50
C ASP A 110 -11.00 1.53 -1.03
N LEU A 111 -11.69 0.82 -0.13
CA LEU A 111 -11.62 1.04 1.30
C LEU A 111 -10.21 0.78 1.86
N MET A 112 -9.55 -0.27 1.39
CA MET A 112 -8.21 -0.61 1.81
C MET A 112 -7.19 0.48 1.49
N GLU A 113 -7.32 1.21 0.36
CA GLU A 113 -6.38 2.28 -0.01
C GLU A 113 -6.25 3.34 1.09
N GLU A 114 -7.35 3.72 1.73
CA GLU A 114 -7.37 4.68 2.85
C GLU A 114 -6.58 4.16 4.07
N LEU A 115 -6.61 2.85 4.31
CA LEU A 115 -6.06 2.22 5.50
C LEU A 115 -4.63 1.70 5.29
N ARG A 116 -4.21 1.50 4.06
CA ARG A 116 -2.94 0.88 3.69
C ARG A 116 -1.72 1.53 4.36
N PRO A 117 -1.50 2.85 4.26
CA PRO A 117 -0.32 3.48 4.82
C PRO A 117 -0.28 3.43 6.36
N CYS A 118 -1.42 3.67 7.00
CA CYS A 118 -1.50 3.78 8.46
C CYS A 118 -1.57 2.42 9.18
N MET A 119 -2.11 1.40 8.53
CA MET A 119 -2.23 0.06 9.10
C MET A 119 -1.15 -0.88 8.56
N ALA A 120 -1.21 -1.25 7.28
CA ALA A 120 -0.35 -2.30 6.72
C ALA A 120 1.13 -1.88 6.59
N ASP A 121 1.41 -0.73 5.98
CA ASP A 121 2.78 -0.27 5.78
C ASP A 121 3.46 0.03 7.12
N ARG A 122 2.77 0.74 8.00
CA ARG A 122 3.26 1.05 9.33
C ARG A 122 3.48 -0.21 10.16
N PHE A 123 2.62 -1.20 10.05
CA PHE A 123 2.80 -2.50 10.72
C PHE A 123 4.07 -3.19 10.24
N VAL A 124 4.28 -3.30 8.92
CA VAL A 124 5.50 -3.91 8.35
C VAL A 124 6.75 -3.16 8.80
N LEU A 125 6.77 -1.83 8.72
CA LEU A 125 7.88 -1.00 9.19
C LEU A 125 8.15 -1.21 10.69
N THR A 126 7.10 -1.33 11.50
CA THR A 126 7.23 -1.58 12.94
C THR A 126 7.88 -2.94 13.22
N LEU A 127 7.46 -3.99 12.52
CA LEU A 127 8.05 -5.34 12.69
C LEU A 127 9.54 -5.35 12.35
N VAL A 128 9.94 -4.71 11.26
CA VAL A 128 11.35 -4.66 10.83
C VAL A 128 12.16 -3.77 11.79
N ASN A 129 11.70 -2.56 12.06
CA ASN A 129 12.44 -1.58 12.83
C ASN A 129 12.60 -1.98 14.31
N ASN A 130 11.65 -2.73 14.85
CA ASN A 130 11.72 -3.30 16.20
C ASN A 130 12.39 -4.69 16.24
N ARG A 131 12.94 -5.16 15.11
CA ARG A 131 13.65 -6.46 15.01
C ARG A 131 12.79 -7.65 15.46
N MET A 132 11.48 -7.56 15.21
CA MET A 132 10.53 -8.62 15.58
C MET A 132 10.57 -9.81 14.62
N LEU A 133 11.17 -9.63 13.43
CA LEU A 133 11.33 -10.66 12.40
C LEU A 133 12.81 -10.98 12.16
N ARG A 134 13.05 -12.20 11.75
CA ARG A 134 14.37 -12.72 11.36
C ARG A 134 14.33 -13.22 9.91
N PRO A 135 15.48 -13.26 9.21
CA PRO A 135 15.54 -13.82 7.86
C PRO A 135 15.01 -15.26 7.76
N GLU A 136 15.20 -16.06 8.84
CA GLU A 136 14.79 -17.46 8.94
C GLU A 136 13.26 -17.65 8.98
N ASP A 137 12.51 -16.59 9.28
CA ASP A 137 11.04 -16.61 9.29
C ASP A 137 10.46 -16.62 7.85
N PHE A 138 11.31 -16.43 6.84
CA PHE A 138 10.93 -16.40 5.43
C PHE A 138 11.45 -17.63 4.68
N GLN A 139 10.55 -18.40 4.10
CA GLN A 139 10.87 -19.43 3.13
C GLN A 139 10.83 -18.80 1.73
N MET A 140 11.97 -18.63 1.12
CA MET A 140 12.10 -18.08 -0.23
C MET A 140 12.57 -19.15 -1.20
#